data_ca06c21930753f193ed864ad8f17f629
#
_entry.id   ca06c21930753f193ed864ad8f17f629
#
_cell.length_a   1.000
_cell.length_b   1.000
_cell.length_c   1.000
_cell.angle_alpha   90.00
_cell.angle_beta   90.00
_cell.angle_gamma   90.00
#
_symmetry.space_group_name_H-M   'P 1'
#
loop_
_entity.id
_entity.type
_entity.pdbx_description
1 polymer ?
#
loop_
_entity_poly.entity_id
_entity_poly.type
_entity_poly.pdbx_seq_one_letter_code
_entity_poly.pdbx_strand_id
1 'polypeptide(L)'
;TIEVLGRTHQKIGMSDHDGNRFTITVRGCCDLDGSPIDGKEAMRRVRVMQSSMSERMRADAFPNWIGPQRFGATRPVTPEVGRAVIEDDYKGACNLYLGMSGHNSSEDAAAFRAMWRKTEDPQSCLEIIPGYLGYERGMLERLTKDPENWLGAYKSLPHSLQLLTIHSLQSLTFNHALARRLASGLSLVEPELGDLVAPMQTTGRIDVSKMAIVSESNLERCRRNCRLGRLAVTGPLPGGSAVFAQGQPGEIEHRALEDTGLVDVDWNVPRIPRLTSSGTRRPLAVPFRSFSVEEAPELPDSSTSEKWERGPGDTDRWHSDGASLRLRFELPPGTYATVLMRELMKSPLDHY
;
A
#
# COMPACT_ATOMS: atom_id res chain seq x y z
N THR A 1 -0.46 -21.87 21.36
CA THR A 1 -1.19 -23.14 21.18
C THR A 1 -1.62 -23.24 19.73
N ILE A 2 -1.39 -24.35 19.07
CA ILE A 2 -1.85 -24.63 17.70
C ILE A 2 -2.95 -25.70 17.82
N GLU A 3 -4.11 -25.42 17.25
CA GLU A 3 -5.24 -26.32 17.18
C GLU A 3 -5.45 -26.76 15.73
N VAL A 4 -5.58 -28.06 15.49
CA VAL A 4 -5.89 -28.63 14.18
C VAL A 4 -7.39 -28.71 14.02
N LEU A 5 -7.97 -27.80 13.24
CA LEU A 5 -9.42 -27.73 13.00
C LEU A 5 -9.91 -28.73 11.94
N GLY A 6 -9.02 -29.14 11.03
CA GLY A 6 -9.38 -30.08 9.96
C GLY A 6 -8.23 -30.31 8.98
N ARG A 7 -8.50 -31.16 7.99
CA ARG A 7 -7.59 -31.45 6.87
C ARG A 7 -8.32 -31.22 5.54
N THR A 8 -7.59 -30.71 4.55
CA THR A 8 -8.08 -30.49 3.17
C THR A 8 -7.20 -31.24 2.18
N HIS A 9 -7.76 -31.61 1.04
CA HIS A 9 -7.03 -32.23 -0.07
C HIS A 9 -6.23 -31.21 -0.89
N GLN A 10 -6.51 -29.91 -0.74
CA GLN A 10 -5.80 -28.84 -1.44
C GLN A 10 -4.91 -28.08 -0.48
N LYS A 11 -3.69 -27.73 -0.93
CA LYS A 11 -2.80 -26.85 -0.20
C LYS A 11 -3.41 -25.45 -0.17
N ILE A 12 -3.56 -24.87 1.00
CA ILE A 12 -4.00 -23.48 1.16
C ILE A 12 -2.88 -22.55 0.71
N GLY A 13 -3.14 -21.77 -0.33
CA GLY A 13 -2.26 -20.71 -0.83
C GLY A 13 -2.54 -19.36 -0.17
N MET A 14 -1.64 -18.40 -0.36
CA MET A 14 -1.80 -17.03 0.18
C MET A 14 -3.06 -16.30 -0.33
N SER A 15 -3.66 -16.78 -1.41
CA SER A 15 -4.85 -16.18 -2.03
C SER A 15 -6.17 -16.89 -1.75
N ASP A 16 -6.17 -17.94 -0.97
CA ASP A 16 -7.36 -18.79 -0.79
C ASP A 16 -8.27 -18.34 0.36
N HIS A 17 -7.91 -17.26 1.05
CA HIS A 17 -8.74 -16.70 2.13
C HIS A 17 -9.74 -15.67 1.58
N ASP A 18 -10.91 -15.57 2.22
CA ASP A 18 -11.99 -14.66 1.81
C ASP A 18 -11.75 -13.20 2.22
N GLY A 19 -10.82 -12.96 3.13
CA GLY A 19 -10.49 -11.64 3.65
C GLY A 19 -9.77 -11.70 4.98
N ASN A 20 -9.51 -10.54 5.55
CA ASN A 20 -8.87 -10.40 6.85
C ASN A 20 -9.80 -9.67 7.80
N ARG A 21 -9.93 -10.17 9.02
CA ARG A 21 -10.59 -9.48 10.12
C ARG A 21 -9.55 -8.76 10.95
N PHE A 22 -9.78 -7.47 11.16
CA PHE A 22 -8.90 -6.60 11.93
C PHE A 22 -9.55 -6.21 13.25
N THR A 23 -8.73 -6.16 14.29
CA THR A 23 -9.01 -5.50 15.55
C THR A 23 -7.86 -4.56 15.82
N ILE A 24 -8.11 -3.24 15.72
CA ILE A 24 -7.09 -2.21 15.84
C ILE A 24 -7.46 -1.30 17.00
N THR A 25 -6.51 -1.08 17.90
CA THR A 25 -6.65 -0.12 18.99
C THR A 25 -5.88 1.14 18.62
N VAL A 26 -6.60 2.26 18.52
CA VAL A 26 -6.05 3.61 18.41
C VAL A 26 -5.99 4.21 19.80
N ARG A 27 -4.86 4.79 20.16
CA ARG A 27 -4.64 5.34 21.50
C ARG A 27 -4.33 6.82 21.43
N GLY A 28 -4.67 7.52 22.51
CA GLY A 28 -4.32 8.91 22.66
C GLY A 28 -5.04 9.83 21.67
N CYS A 29 -6.35 9.62 21.46
CA CYS A 29 -7.13 10.44 20.55
C CYS A 29 -7.07 11.92 20.93
N CYS A 30 -6.66 12.77 19.99
CA CYS A 30 -6.56 14.20 20.19
C CYS A 30 -7.20 14.99 19.04
N ASP A 31 -7.42 16.28 19.26
CA ASP A 31 -7.86 17.22 18.23
C ASP A 31 -6.68 17.70 17.38
N LEU A 32 -6.95 18.52 16.37
CA LEU A 32 -5.94 19.10 15.48
C LEU A 32 -4.93 20.01 16.21
N ASP A 33 -5.33 20.61 17.29
CA ASP A 33 -4.47 21.43 18.17
C ASP A 33 -3.69 20.59 19.20
N GLY A 34 -3.86 19.26 19.19
CA GLY A 34 -3.21 18.34 20.14
C GLY A 34 -3.95 18.15 21.46
N SER A 35 -5.06 18.84 21.72
CA SER A 35 -5.83 18.67 22.95
C SER A 35 -6.51 17.29 23.00
N PRO A 36 -6.54 16.62 24.19
CA PRO A 36 -7.14 15.30 24.32
C PRO A 36 -8.65 15.34 24.09
N ILE A 37 -9.19 14.30 23.46
CA ILE A 37 -10.64 14.11 23.31
C ILE A 37 -11.10 12.86 24.04
N ASP A 38 -12.31 12.95 24.61
CA ASP A 38 -12.92 11.83 25.33
C ASP A 38 -13.46 10.73 24.39
N GLY A 39 -13.76 9.56 24.96
CA GLY A 39 -14.20 8.39 24.19
C GLY A 39 -15.52 8.60 23.45
N LYS A 40 -16.46 9.38 23.99
CA LYS A 40 -17.76 9.65 23.35
C LYS A 40 -17.57 10.50 22.11
N GLU A 41 -16.77 11.57 22.23
CA GLU A 41 -16.47 12.47 21.11
C GLU A 41 -15.64 11.75 20.04
N ALA A 42 -14.61 10.99 20.43
CA ALA A 42 -13.82 10.20 19.50
C ALA A 42 -14.68 9.20 18.73
N MET A 43 -15.54 8.43 19.41
CA MET A 43 -16.47 7.50 18.73
C MET A 43 -17.48 8.23 17.84
N ARG A 44 -17.97 9.38 18.27
CA ARG A 44 -18.89 10.20 17.43
C ARG A 44 -18.21 10.62 16.13
N ARG A 45 -16.97 11.12 16.21
CA ARG A 45 -16.19 11.52 15.01
C ARG A 45 -15.97 10.33 14.07
N VAL A 46 -15.57 9.17 14.57
CA VAL A 46 -15.41 7.95 13.73
C VAL A 46 -16.70 7.57 13.03
N ARG A 47 -17.85 7.61 13.72
CA ARG A 47 -19.15 7.30 13.12
C ARG A 47 -19.57 8.32 12.06
N VAL A 48 -19.34 9.61 12.30
CA VAL A 48 -19.60 10.67 11.32
C VAL A 48 -18.73 10.46 10.07
N MET A 49 -17.45 10.17 10.24
CA MET A 49 -16.55 9.90 9.11
C MET A 49 -16.95 8.65 8.33
N GLN A 50 -17.32 7.57 9.03
CA GLN A 50 -17.82 6.34 8.39
C GLN A 50 -19.10 6.63 7.59
N SER A 51 -20.08 7.30 8.18
CA SER A 51 -21.34 7.64 7.51
C SER A 51 -21.12 8.52 6.28
N SER A 52 -20.28 9.55 6.39
CA SER A 52 -19.93 10.43 5.26
C SER A 52 -19.21 9.67 4.13
N MET A 53 -18.35 8.72 4.48
CA MET A 53 -17.68 7.86 3.50
C MET A 53 -18.68 6.92 2.82
N SER A 54 -19.55 6.26 3.59
CA SER A 54 -20.59 5.37 3.06
C SER A 54 -21.58 6.10 2.17
N GLU A 55 -21.94 7.33 2.51
CA GLU A 55 -22.81 8.18 1.68
C GLU A 55 -22.17 8.50 0.33
N ARG A 56 -20.90 8.96 0.34
CA ARG A 56 -20.15 9.27 -0.90
C ARG A 56 -19.95 8.04 -1.79
N MET A 57 -19.71 6.89 -1.20
CA MET A 57 -19.51 5.62 -1.91
C MET A 57 -20.83 4.89 -2.18
N ARG A 58 -21.96 5.37 -1.66
CA ARG A 58 -23.28 4.71 -1.72
C ARG A 58 -23.26 3.27 -1.21
N ALA A 59 -22.28 2.93 -0.36
CA ALA A 59 -22.06 1.64 0.27
C ALA A 59 -21.01 1.79 1.36
N ASP A 60 -20.89 0.79 2.25
CA ASP A 60 -19.77 0.69 3.18
C ASP A 60 -18.48 0.30 2.42
N ALA A 61 -17.90 1.32 1.79
CA ALA A 61 -16.71 1.21 0.95
C ALA A 61 -15.81 2.44 1.13
N PHE A 62 -14.55 2.32 0.75
CA PHE A 62 -13.56 3.39 0.81
C PHE A 62 -12.65 3.37 -0.42
N PRO A 63 -11.96 4.48 -0.73
CA PRO A 63 -10.99 4.54 -1.82
C PRO A 63 -9.88 3.50 -1.61
N ASN A 64 -9.64 2.69 -2.63
CA ASN A 64 -8.72 1.54 -2.55
C ASN A 64 -7.26 1.92 -2.74
N TRP A 65 -6.79 2.98 -2.04
CA TRP A 65 -5.39 3.35 -2.07
C TRP A 65 -4.47 2.18 -1.77
N ILE A 66 -3.34 2.17 -2.41
CA ILE A 66 -2.25 1.26 -2.04
C ILE A 66 -1.43 1.96 -0.95
N GLY A 67 -1.35 1.31 0.20
CA GLY A 67 -0.78 1.90 1.41
C GLY A 67 0.74 2.05 1.39
N PRO A 68 1.30 2.88 2.31
CA PRO A 68 2.73 3.19 2.36
C PRO A 68 3.63 1.96 2.52
N GLN A 69 3.11 0.86 3.10
CA GLN A 69 3.85 -0.40 3.22
C GLN A 69 4.32 -0.97 1.86
N ARG A 70 3.61 -0.64 0.75
CA ARG A 70 4.00 -1.04 -0.59
C ARG A 70 5.25 -0.32 -1.08
N PHE A 71 5.45 0.90 -0.61
CA PHE A 71 6.52 1.79 -1.06
C PHE A 71 7.72 1.80 -0.13
N GLY A 72 7.63 1.13 1.04
CA GLY A 72 8.59 1.20 2.13
C GLY A 72 8.15 2.26 3.14
N ALA A 73 7.37 1.87 4.17
CA ALA A 73 6.71 2.80 5.10
C ALA A 73 7.66 3.80 5.78
N THR A 74 8.83 3.35 6.21
CA THR A 74 9.84 4.20 6.84
C THR A 74 10.91 4.70 5.87
N ARG A 75 11.00 4.08 4.68
CA ARG A 75 12.01 4.35 3.67
C ARG A 75 11.41 4.08 2.28
N PRO A 76 10.80 5.08 1.63
CA PRO A 76 10.05 4.91 0.39
C PRO A 76 10.99 4.76 -0.84
N VAL A 77 11.88 3.78 -0.80
CA VAL A 77 12.90 3.49 -1.83
C VAL A 77 12.42 2.47 -2.86
N THR A 78 11.37 1.73 -2.54
CA THR A 78 10.95 0.55 -3.32
C THR A 78 10.59 0.88 -4.79
N PRO A 79 9.88 1.99 -5.10
CA PRO A 79 9.63 2.36 -6.50
C PRO A 79 10.90 2.73 -7.27
N GLU A 80 11.81 3.46 -6.65
CA GLU A 80 13.07 3.89 -7.31
C GLU A 80 13.97 2.68 -7.63
N VAL A 81 14.06 1.73 -6.70
CA VAL A 81 14.76 0.45 -6.96
C VAL A 81 14.08 -0.32 -8.10
N GLY A 82 12.74 -0.36 -8.12
CA GLY A 82 11.99 -1.01 -9.19
C GLY A 82 12.24 -0.37 -10.56
N ARG A 83 12.32 0.96 -10.62
CA ARG A 83 12.66 1.71 -11.83
C ARG A 83 14.04 1.33 -12.35
N ALA A 84 15.06 1.41 -11.50
CA ALA A 84 16.42 1.04 -11.88
C ALA A 84 16.52 -0.41 -12.40
N VAL A 85 15.76 -1.33 -11.80
CA VAL A 85 15.71 -2.74 -12.26
C VAL A 85 15.09 -2.87 -13.65
N ILE A 86 14.01 -2.15 -13.95
CA ILE A 86 13.37 -2.15 -15.28
C ILE A 86 14.30 -1.53 -16.33
N GLU A 87 15.06 -0.52 -15.95
CA GLU A 87 16.05 0.15 -16.80
C GLU A 87 17.37 -0.65 -16.94
N ASP A 88 17.44 -1.87 -16.41
CA ASP A 88 18.62 -2.75 -16.37
C ASP A 88 19.81 -2.18 -15.58
N ASP A 89 19.58 -1.13 -14.78
CA ASP A 89 20.57 -0.51 -13.89
C ASP A 89 20.61 -1.18 -12.51
N TYR A 90 21.24 -2.35 -12.43
CA TYR A 90 21.36 -3.08 -11.16
C TYR A 90 22.34 -2.41 -10.18
N LYS A 91 23.30 -1.63 -10.68
CA LYS A 91 24.17 -0.82 -9.82
C LYS A 91 23.38 0.26 -9.11
N GLY A 92 22.61 1.04 -9.86
CA GLY A 92 21.72 2.06 -9.31
C GLY A 92 20.70 1.45 -8.35
N ALA A 93 20.08 0.31 -8.70
CA ALA A 93 19.14 -0.39 -7.82
C ALA A 93 19.76 -0.78 -6.48
N CYS A 94 20.98 -1.33 -6.47
CA CYS A 94 21.71 -1.67 -5.25
C CYS A 94 22.09 -0.42 -4.46
N ASN A 95 22.59 0.62 -5.11
CA ASN A 95 22.98 1.88 -4.46
C ASN A 95 21.77 2.56 -3.79
N LEU A 96 20.63 2.59 -4.45
CA LEU A 96 19.37 3.06 -3.85
C LEU A 96 18.98 2.23 -2.64
N TYR A 97 18.99 0.90 -2.78
CA TYR A 97 18.57 0.01 -1.70
C TYR A 97 19.49 0.07 -0.49
N LEU A 98 20.80 0.12 -0.69
CA LEU A 98 21.81 0.17 0.38
C LEU A 98 21.93 1.58 0.99
N GLY A 99 21.87 2.63 0.17
CA GLY A 99 22.27 3.98 0.57
C GLY A 99 21.15 4.95 0.91
N MET A 100 19.92 4.76 0.40
CA MET A 100 18.85 5.74 0.63
C MET A 100 18.41 5.72 2.10
N SER A 101 18.42 6.90 2.73
CA SER A 101 17.97 7.08 4.11
C SER A 101 16.44 7.07 4.20
N GLY A 102 15.91 6.72 5.35
CA GLY A 102 14.48 6.75 5.65
C GLY A 102 14.17 7.72 6.78
N HIS A 103 12.89 8.03 6.92
CA HIS A 103 12.37 8.72 8.10
C HIS A 103 12.43 7.76 9.30
N ASN A 104 12.84 8.25 10.47
CA ASN A 104 12.93 7.44 11.69
C ASN A 104 13.86 6.20 11.60
N SER A 105 14.92 6.25 10.79
CA SER A 105 15.96 5.23 10.81
C SER A 105 16.69 5.29 12.15
N SER A 106 17.07 4.12 12.72
CA SER A 106 17.99 4.10 13.86
C SER A 106 19.33 4.75 13.47
N GLU A 107 20.04 5.29 14.47
CA GLU A 107 21.34 5.93 14.25
C GLU A 107 22.32 4.99 13.54
N ASP A 108 22.36 3.71 13.95
CA ASP A 108 23.24 2.68 13.35
C ASP A 108 22.91 2.47 11.85
N ALA A 109 21.61 2.36 11.51
CA ALA A 109 21.22 2.19 10.12
C ALA A 109 21.50 3.46 9.29
N ALA A 110 21.35 4.64 9.88
CA ALA A 110 21.67 5.90 9.23
C ALA A 110 23.19 6.03 8.99
N ALA A 111 24.01 5.68 9.97
CA ALA A 111 25.48 5.65 9.86
C ALA A 111 25.96 4.68 8.77
N PHE A 112 25.42 3.46 8.75
CA PHE A 112 25.69 2.47 7.70
C PHE A 112 25.36 3.04 6.30
N ARG A 113 24.18 3.61 6.12
CA ARG A 113 23.76 4.16 4.82
C ARG A 113 24.60 5.37 4.39
N ALA A 114 25.03 6.20 5.35
CA ALA A 114 25.92 7.31 5.08
C ALA A 114 27.32 6.81 4.66
N MET A 115 27.84 5.75 5.30
CA MET A 115 29.09 5.12 4.92
C MET A 115 29.02 4.58 3.49
N TRP A 116 27.95 3.84 3.16
CA TRP A 116 27.75 3.32 1.80
C TRP A 116 27.75 4.44 0.74
N ARG A 117 26.98 5.51 0.95
CA ARG A 117 26.93 6.65 0.01
C ARG A 117 28.28 7.34 -0.18
N LYS A 118 29.14 7.29 0.84
CA LYS A 118 30.47 7.94 0.81
C LYS A 118 31.52 7.08 0.15
N THR A 119 31.49 5.78 0.34
CA THR A 119 32.60 4.90 0.00
C THR A 119 32.28 3.89 -1.10
N GLU A 120 31.04 3.48 -1.23
CA GLU A 120 30.59 2.31 -2.01
C GLU A 120 31.48 1.06 -1.73
N ASP A 121 32.08 0.99 -0.54
CA ASP A 121 32.96 -0.13 -0.15
C ASP A 121 32.18 -1.15 0.68
N PRO A 122 31.92 -2.37 0.12
CA PRO A 122 31.19 -3.41 0.81
C PRO A 122 31.86 -3.89 2.09
N GLN A 123 33.21 -3.94 2.11
CA GLN A 123 33.95 -4.48 3.25
C GLN A 123 33.83 -3.56 4.47
N SER A 124 34.10 -2.27 4.31
CA SER A 124 33.94 -1.30 5.41
C SER A 124 32.48 -1.21 5.91
N CYS A 125 31.52 -1.36 5.01
CA CYS A 125 30.10 -1.36 5.37
C CYS A 125 29.70 -2.61 6.16
N LEU A 126 30.28 -3.78 5.88
CA LEU A 126 30.03 -5.02 6.63
C LEU A 126 30.49 -4.95 8.10
N GLU A 127 31.48 -4.11 8.40
CA GLU A 127 31.97 -3.92 9.77
C GLU A 127 30.98 -3.17 10.67
N ILE A 128 30.18 -2.25 10.09
CA ILE A 128 29.30 -1.37 10.86
C ILE A 128 27.80 -1.68 10.68
N ILE A 129 27.44 -2.53 9.71
CA ILE A 129 26.01 -2.79 9.41
C ILE A 129 25.31 -3.46 10.60
N PRO A 130 24.15 -2.94 11.04
CA PRO A 130 23.35 -3.56 12.09
C PRO A 130 22.92 -4.99 11.76
N GLY A 131 22.92 -5.86 12.78
CA GLY A 131 22.60 -7.28 12.60
C GLY A 131 21.20 -7.57 12.04
N TYR A 132 20.24 -6.69 12.27
CA TYR A 132 18.88 -6.84 11.77
C TYR A 132 18.71 -6.48 10.28
N LEU A 133 19.71 -5.84 9.63
CA LEU A 133 19.72 -5.53 8.19
C LEU A 133 20.27 -6.71 7.38
N GLY A 134 19.62 -7.88 7.51
CA GLY A 134 20.08 -9.12 6.89
C GLY A 134 20.07 -9.13 5.36
N TYR A 135 19.14 -8.42 4.74
CA TYR A 135 19.08 -8.32 3.26
C TYR A 135 20.21 -7.47 2.70
N GLU A 136 20.45 -6.31 3.32
CA GLU A 136 21.56 -5.43 2.96
C GLU A 136 22.89 -6.15 3.17
N ARG A 137 23.06 -6.88 4.26
CA ARG A 137 24.25 -7.71 4.53
C ARG A 137 24.48 -8.72 3.41
N GLY A 138 23.46 -9.46 2.99
CA GLY A 138 23.57 -10.42 1.89
C GLY A 138 24.01 -9.81 0.57
N MET A 139 23.57 -8.57 0.27
CA MET A 139 24.03 -7.83 -0.90
C MET A 139 25.51 -7.45 -0.78
N LEU A 140 25.93 -6.92 0.38
CA LEU A 140 27.33 -6.53 0.65
C LEU A 140 28.26 -7.73 0.57
N GLU A 141 27.90 -8.87 1.16
CA GLU A 141 28.69 -10.12 1.09
C GLU A 141 28.89 -10.61 -0.34
N ARG A 142 27.90 -10.39 -1.19
CA ARG A 142 28.01 -10.72 -2.62
C ARG A 142 28.98 -9.77 -3.33
N LEU A 143 28.88 -8.47 -3.08
CA LEU A 143 29.75 -7.45 -3.67
C LEU A 143 31.19 -7.53 -3.15
N THR A 144 31.41 -7.96 -1.91
CA THR A 144 32.76 -8.22 -1.38
C THR A 144 33.46 -9.34 -2.15
N LYS A 145 32.73 -10.39 -2.57
CA LYS A 145 33.26 -11.52 -3.35
C LYS A 145 33.50 -11.18 -4.82
N ASP A 146 32.62 -10.36 -5.39
CA ASP A 146 32.64 -9.96 -6.79
C ASP A 146 32.08 -8.54 -6.90
N PRO A 147 32.94 -7.51 -6.88
CA PRO A 147 32.54 -6.10 -6.79
C PRO A 147 31.70 -5.59 -7.96
N GLU A 148 31.79 -6.22 -9.13
CA GLU A 148 31.00 -5.82 -10.30
C GLU A 148 29.72 -6.64 -10.47
N ASN A 149 29.43 -7.58 -9.59
CA ASN A 149 28.25 -8.44 -9.69
C ASN A 149 26.98 -7.85 -9.06
N TRP A 150 26.64 -6.67 -9.52
CA TRP A 150 25.44 -5.93 -9.07
C TRP A 150 24.14 -6.71 -9.28
N LEU A 151 24.03 -7.41 -10.40
CA LEU A 151 22.90 -8.31 -10.65
C LEU A 151 22.82 -9.44 -9.62
N GLY A 152 23.96 -10.02 -9.27
CA GLY A 152 24.05 -11.07 -8.22
C GLY A 152 23.70 -10.52 -6.84
N ALA A 153 24.14 -9.31 -6.53
CA ALA A 153 23.80 -8.61 -5.29
C ALA A 153 22.27 -8.36 -5.20
N TYR A 154 21.66 -7.80 -6.23
CA TYR A 154 20.20 -7.62 -6.28
C TYR A 154 19.45 -8.97 -6.19
N LYS A 155 19.91 -10.01 -6.89
CA LYS A 155 19.32 -11.36 -6.83
C LYS A 155 19.44 -12.03 -5.46
N SER A 156 20.29 -11.56 -4.55
CA SER A 156 20.38 -12.07 -3.18
C SER A 156 19.14 -11.67 -2.33
N LEU A 157 18.41 -10.64 -2.72
CA LEU A 157 17.14 -10.31 -2.10
C LEU A 157 16.11 -11.42 -2.28
N PRO A 158 15.23 -11.69 -1.31
CA PRO A 158 14.13 -12.63 -1.49
C PRO A 158 13.27 -12.29 -2.70
N HIS A 159 12.78 -13.31 -3.39
CA HIS A 159 11.93 -13.12 -4.58
C HIS A 159 10.72 -12.21 -4.32
N SER A 160 10.07 -12.36 -3.17
CA SER A 160 8.94 -11.51 -2.77
C SER A 160 9.32 -10.03 -2.68
N LEU A 161 10.53 -9.72 -2.22
CA LEU A 161 11.03 -8.36 -2.14
C LEU A 161 11.42 -7.82 -3.53
N GLN A 162 12.02 -8.64 -4.39
CA GLN A 162 12.28 -8.29 -5.78
C GLN A 162 10.96 -7.97 -6.53
N LEU A 163 9.92 -8.80 -6.37
CA LEU A 163 8.58 -8.53 -6.93
C LEU A 163 7.97 -7.25 -6.36
N LEU A 164 8.19 -6.98 -5.07
CA LEU A 164 7.68 -5.78 -4.43
C LEU A 164 8.20 -4.51 -5.10
N THR A 165 9.48 -4.48 -5.54
CA THR A 165 10.04 -3.31 -6.22
C THR A 165 9.33 -3.01 -7.53
N ILE A 166 9.06 -4.01 -8.36
CA ILE A 166 8.31 -3.84 -9.62
C ILE A 166 6.85 -3.46 -9.37
N HIS A 167 6.19 -4.18 -8.46
CA HIS A 167 4.79 -3.92 -8.15
C HIS A 167 4.57 -2.56 -7.48
N SER A 168 5.59 -1.97 -6.84
CA SER A 168 5.48 -0.63 -6.25
C SER A 168 5.36 0.47 -7.31
N LEU A 169 6.05 0.33 -8.45
CA LEU A 169 5.89 1.23 -9.60
C LEU A 169 4.45 1.21 -10.14
N GLN A 170 3.91 0.01 -10.36
CA GLN A 170 2.52 -0.16 -10.79
C GLN A 170 1.56 0.48 -9.78
N SER A 171 1.85 0.28 -8.49
CA SER A 171 1.06 0.80 -7.38
C SER A 171 1.08 2.33 -7.30
N LEU A 172 2.21 2.95 -7.64
CA LEU A 172 2.36 4.40 -7.70
C LEU A 172 1.44 5.00 -8.77
N THR A 173 1.46 4.44 -9.98
CA THR A 173 0.56 4.87 -11.07
C THR A 173 -0.90 4.71 -10.69
N PHE A 174 -1.28 3.58 -10.06
CA PHE A 174 -2.65 3.39 -9.58
C PHE A 174 -3.07 4.49 -8.61
N ASN A 175 -2.22 4.83 -7.64
CA ASN A 175 -2.52 5.88 -6.67
C ASN A 175 -2.63 7.26 -7.36
N HIS A 176 -1.78 7.58 -8.33
CA HIS A 176 -1.89 8.81 -9.13
C HIS A 176 -3.20 8.85 -9.93
N ALA A 177 -3.58 7.76 -10.58
CA ALA A 177 -4.86 7.68 -11.32
C ALA A 177 -6.06 7.88 -10.39
N LEU A 178 -6.05 7.25 -9.21
CA LEU A 178 -7.10 7.40 -8.20
C LEU A 178 -7.17 8.85 -7.68
N ALA A 179 -6.03 9.48 -7.40
CA ALA A 179 -5.96 10.88 -6.96
C ALA A 179 -6.53 11.82 -8.01
N ARG A 180 -6.10 11.69 -9.27
CA ARG A 180 -6.58 12.50 -10.39
C ARG A 180 -8.06 12.32 -10.64
N ARG A 181 -8.56 11.08 -10.53
CA ARG A 181 -9.98 10.79 -10.67
C ARG A 181 -10.82 11.50 -9.60
N LEU A 182 -10.39 11.45 -8.35
CA LEU A 182 -11.05 12.18 -7.24
C LEU A 182 -10.99 13.69 -7.47
N ALA A 183 -9.84 14.24 -7.89
CA ALA A 183 -9.69 15.65 -8.18
C ALA A 183 -10.57 16.13 -9.35
N SER A 184 -10.86 15.23 -10.31
CA SER A 184 -11.77 15.51 -11.43
C SER A 184 -13.26 15.39 -11.06
N GLY A 185 -13.59 15.05 -9.81
CA GLY A 185 -14.96 14.87 -9.34
C GLY A 185 -15.64 13.59 -9.84
N LEU A 186 -14.91 12.68 -10.49
CA LEU A 186 -15.48 11.44 -10.99
C LEU A 186 -15.67 10.42 -9.87
N SER A 187 -16.78 9.70 -9.92
CA SER A 187 -17.11 8.66 -8.94
C SER A 187 -16.14 7.48 -8.98
N LEU A 188 -15.80 6.92 -7.81
CA LEU A 188 -15.03 5.68 -7.70
C LEU A 188 -15.90 4.42 -7.82
N VAL A 189 -17.22 4.58 -7.71
CA VAL A 189 -18.18 3.48 -7.64
C VAL A 189 -19.22 3.51 -8.76
N GLU A 190 -19.45 4.67 -9.38
CA GLU A 190 -20.28 4.78 -10.59
C GLU A 190 -19.39 4.97 -11.81
N PRO A 191 -19.55 4.13 -12.85
CA PRO A 191 -18.75 4.23 -14.05
C PRO A 191 -19.24 5.37 -14.96
N GLU A 192 -18.28 5.95 -15.68
CA GLU A 192 -18.48 6.88 -16.77
C GLU A 192 -18.15 6.23 -18.12
N LEU A 193 -18.51 6.91 -19.22
CA LEU A 193 -18.17 6.44 -20.56
C LEU A 193 -16.64 6.27 -20.71
N GLY A 194 -16.23 5.13 -21.22
CA GLY A 194 -14.82 4.79 -21.39
C GLY A 194 -14.17 4.07 -20.21
N ASP A 195 -14.82 4.04 -19.04
CA ASP A 195 -14.30 3.26 -17.90
C ASP A 195 -14.19 1.78 -18.21
N LEU A 196 -13.27 1.11 -17.55
CA LEU A 196 -13.17 -0.34 -17.48
C LEU A 196 -13.79 -0.85 -16.18
N VAL A 197 -14.78 -1.69 -16.31
CA VAL A 197 -15.44 -2.37 -15.18
C VAL A 197 -15.18 -3.87 -15.22
N ALA A 198 -15.10 -4.47 -14.03
CA ALA A 198 -14.88 -5.91 -13.89
C ALA A 198 -15.88 -6.53 -12.90
N PRO A 199 -16.29 -7.80 -13.11
CA PRO A 199 -17.14 -8.52 -12.16
C PRO A 199 -16.48 -8.59 -10.77
N MET A 200 -17.27 -8.28 -9.75
CA MET A 200 -16.87 -8.39 -8.35
C MET A 200 -17.27 -9.76 -7.81
N GLN A 201 -16.31 -10.47 -7.25
CA GLN A 201 -16.55 -11.73 -6.54
C GLN A 201 -17.06 -11.47 -5.12
N THR A 202 -17.64 -12.47 -4.48
CA THR A 202 -18.10 -12.40 -3.09
C THR A 202 -16.98 -12.08 -2.10
N THR A 203 -15.74 -12.46 -2.44
CA THR A 203 -14.52 -12.14 -1.69
C THR A 203 -14.07 -10.69 -1.82
N GLY A 204 -14.72 -9.87 -2.68
CA GLY A 204 -14.29 -8.50 -2.99
C GLY A 204 -13.16 -8.41 -4.02
N ARG A 205 -12.73 -9.53 -4.61
CA ARG A 205 -11.81 -9.57 -5.75
C ARG A 205 -12.58 -9.31 -7.05
N ILE A 206 -11.87 -8.85 -8.07
CA ILE A 206 -12.42 -8.68 -9.41
C ILE A 206 -11.93 -9.79 -10.35
N ASP A 207 -12.77 -10.17 -11.29
CA ASP A 207 -12.40 -11.05 -12.40
C ASP A 207 -11.94 -10.22 -13.59
N VAL A 208 -10.62 -9.99 -13.68
CA VAL A 208 -10.01 -9.18 -14.74
C VAL A 208 -10.13 -9.82 -16.14
N SER A 209 -10.40 -11.13 -16.22
CA SER A 209 -10.60 -11.81 -17.52
C SER A 209 -11.92 -11.45 -18.19
N LYS A 210 -12.86 -10.87 -17.44
CA LYS A 210 -14.21 -10.48 -17.89
C LYS A 210 -14.43 -8.97 -17.81
N MET A 211 -13.38 -8.19 -17.95
CA MET A 211 -13.49 -6.73 -18.01
C MET A 211 -14.29 -6.29 -19.24
N ALA A 212 -14.98 -5.19 -19.10
CA ALA A 212 -15.71 -4.55 -20.20
C ALA A 212 -15.51 -3.04 -20.20
N ILE A 213 -15.39 -2.45 -21.38
CA ILE A 213 -15.42 -1.00 -21.57
C ILE A 213 -16.85 -0.52 -21.47
N VAL A 214 -17.05 0.57 -20.73
CA VAL A 214 -18.35 1.24 -20.60
C VAL A 214 -18.60 2.11 -21.85
N SER A 215 -19.67 1.80 -22.56
CA SER A 215 -20.13 2.49 -23.76
C SER A 215 -21.54 3.02 -23.55
N GLU A 216 -22.04 3.88 -24.44
CA GLU A 216 -23.42 4.38 -24.39
C GLU A 216 -24.45 3.24 -24.29
N SER A 217 -24.23 2.14 -25.02
CA SER A 217 -25.16 1.01 -25.07
C SER A 217 -25.22 0.19 -23.76
N ASN A 218 -24.22 0.26 -22.90
CA ASN A 218 -24.15 -0.53 -21.67
C ASN A 218 -24.05 0.28 -20.38
N LEU A 219 -23.93 1.62 -20.45
CA LEU A 219 -23.68 2.51 -19.30
C LEU A 219 -24.67 2.27 -18.16
N GLU A 220 -25.97 2.34 -18.43
CA GLU A 220 -27.00 2.19 -17.39
C GLU A 220 -26.99 0.79 -16.76
N ARG A 221 -26.69 -0.23 -17.55
CA ARG A 221 -26.54 -1.60 -17.05
C ARG A 221 -25.28 -1.71 -16.16
N CYS A 222 -24.18 -1.08 -16.54
CA CYS A 222 -22.95 -1.05 -15.74
C CYS A 222 -23.18 -0.28 -14.42
N ARG A 223 -23.77 0.90 -14.46
CA ARG A 223 -24.14 1.70 -13.27
C ARG A 223 -25.01 0.90 -12.31
N ARG A 224 -26.07 0.25 -12.83
CA ARG A 224 -26.94 -0.60 -12.01
C ARG A 224 -26.17 -1.74 -11.35
N ASN A 225 -25.29 -2.44 -12.07
CA ASN A 225 -24.52 -3.56 -11.52
C ASN A 225 -23.42 -3.09 -10.56
N CYS A 226 -22.83 -1.92 -10.75
CA CYS A 226 -21.92 -1.31 -9.77
C CYS A 226 -22.67 -0.99 -8.46
N ARG A 227 -23.85 -0.37 -8.53
CA ARG A 227 -24.69 -0.11 -7.35
C ARG A 227 -25.10 -1.37 -6.60
N LEU A 228 -25.25 -2.49 -7.30
CA LEU A 228 -25.53 -3.80 -6.71
C LEU A 228 -24.28 -4.54 -6.20
N GLY A 229 -23.09 -3.94 -6.31
CA GLY A 229 -21.83 -4.56 -5.91
C GLY A 229 -21.42 -5.75 -6.79
N ARG A 230 -21.99 -5.91 -7.98
CA ARG A 230 -21.67 -7.00 -8.93
C ARG A 230 -20.56 -6.66 -9.89
N LEU A 231 -20.35 -5.37 -10.13
CA LEU A 231 -19.22 -4.81 -10.91
C LEU A 231 -18.49 -3.78 -10.07
N ALA A 232 -17.21 -3.60 -10.38
CA ALA A 232 -16.40 -2.51 -9.84
C ALA A 232 -15.80 -1.68 -10.98
N VAL A 233 -15.73 -0.37 -10.80
CA VAL A 233 -14.91 0.52 -11.60
C VAL A 233 -13.45 0.26 -11.24
N THR A 234 -12.57 0.18 -12.23
CA THR A 234 -11.18 -0.23 -12.02
C THR A 234 -10.19 0.83 -12.47
N GLY A 235 -9.02 0.87 -11.84
CA GLY A 235 -7.86 1.65 -12.26
C GLY A 235 -6.68 0.77 -12.67
N PRO A 236 -5.68 1.34 -13.39
CA PRO A 236 -4.59 0.59 -14.00
C PRO A 236 -3.51 0.19 -13.00
N LEU A 237 -2.99 -1.01 -13.15
CA LEU A 237 -1.69 -1.44 -12.70
C LEU A 237 -0.88 -1.72 -13.98
N PRO A 238 -0.04 -0.77 -14.45
CA PRO A 238 0.57 -0.85 -15.78
C PRO A 238 1.49 -2.05 -15.94
N GLY A 239 1.73 -2.47 -17.19
CA GLY A 239 2.55 -3.61 -17.57
C GLY A 239 2.51 -3.82 -19.07
N GLY A 240 3.27 -4.78 -19.59
CA GLY A 240 3.47 -4.98 -21.03
C GLY A 240 2.20 -5.29 -21.84
N SER A 241 1.11 -5.73 -21.20
CA SER A 241 -0.19 -5.97 -21.83
C SER A 241 -1.36 -5.35 -21.07
N ALA A 242 -1.10 -4.29 -20.31
CA ALA A 242 -2.13 -3.59 -19.56
C ALA A 242 -3.14 -2.94 -20.50
N VAL A 243 -4.43 -3.05 -20.15
CA VAL A 243 -5.53 -2.39 -20.85
C VAL A 243 -5.91 -1.12 -20.09
N PHE A 244 -6.03 0.00 -20.80
CA PHE A 244 -6.38 1.30 -20.25
C PHE A 244 -7.81 1.69 -20.62
N ALA A 245 -8.40 2.54 -19.80
CA ALA A 245 -9.70 3.16 -20.05
C ALA A 245 -9.64 4.06 -21.30
N GLN A 246 -10.81 4.54 -21.75
CA GLN A 246 -10.97 5.42 -22.92
C GLN A 246 -11.60 6.74 -22.51
N GLY A 247 -11.56 7.74 -23.40
CA GLY A 247 -12.13 9.06 -23.12
C GLY A 247 -11.54 9.70 -21.87
N GLN A 248 -12.37 10.43 -21.11
CA GLN A 248 -11.93 11.14 -19.91
C GLN A 248 -11.28 10.22 -18.85
N PRO A 249 -11.81 9.02 -18.51
CA PRO A 249 -11.10 8.08 -17.64
C PRO A 249 -9.74 7.67 -18.20
N GLY A 250 -9.62 7.45 -19.52
CA GLY A 250 -8.38 7.11 -20.17
C GLY A 250 -7.34 8.23 -20.11
N GLU A 251 -7.75 9.48 -20.27
CA GLU A 251 -6.86 10.64 -20.11
C GLU A 251 -6.31 10.74 -18.68
N ILE A 252 -7.14 10.46 -17.68
CA ILE A 252 -6.73 10.42 -16.28
C ILE A 252 -5.65 9.35 -16.05
N GLU A 253 -5.86 8.14 -16.61
CA GLU A 253 -4.91 7.04 -16.51
C GLU A 253 -3.60 7.36 -17.24
N HIS A 254 -3.67 7.97 -18.43
CA HIS A 254 -2.49 8.36 -19.18
C HIS A 254 -1.66 9.44 -18.44
N ARG A 255 -2.31 10.47 -17.91
CA ARG A 255 -1.65 11.49 -17.09
C ARG A 255 -1.01 10.90 -15.82
N ALA A 256 -1.58 9.84 -15.25
CA ALA A 256 -0.97 9.15 -14.12
C ALA A 256 0.31 8.39 -14.53
N LEU A 257 0.38 7.87 -15.76
CA LEU A 257 1.62 7.33 -16.32
C LEU A 257 2.67 8.41 -16.55
N GLU A 258 2.25 9.57 -17.06
CA GLU A 258 3.14 10.75 -17.24
C GLU A 258 3.74 11.20 -15.89
N ASP A 259 2.90 11.39 -14.87
CA ASP A 259 3.32 11.79 -13.52
C ASP A 259 4.35 10.84 -12.90
N THR A 260 4.22 9.57 -13.23
CA THR A 260 5.12 8.52 -12.70
C THR A 260 6.27 8.21 -13.65
N GLY A 261 6.33 8.85 -14.85
CA GLY A 261 7.35 8.60 -15.86
C GLY A 261 7.34 7.17 -16.41
N LEU A 262 6.15 6.57 -16.55
CA LEU A 262 5.97 5.17 -16.94
C LEU A 262 5.23 5.00 -18.28
N VAL A 263 5.14 6.05 -19.11
CA VAL A 263 4.41 6.02 -20.40
C VAL A 263 5.06 5.00 -21.36
N ASP A 264 6.37 5.10 -21.56
CA ASP A 264 7.13 4.32 -22.56
C ASP A 264 8.01 3.23 -21.92
N VAL A 265 7.67 2.77 -20.73
CA VAL A 265 8.48 1.78 -20.00
C VAL A 265 8.27 0.38 -20.57
N ASP A 266 9.36 -0.29 -20.94
CA ASP A 266 9.35 -1.73 -21.21
C ASP A 266 9.31 -2.52 -19.90
N TRP A 267 8.19 -3.20 -19.65
CA TRP A 267 7.99 -4.00 -18.44
C TRP A 267 8.64 -5.39 -18.51
N ASN A 268 9.45 -5.62 -19.54
CA ASN A 268 10.23 -6.83 -19.67
C ASN A 268 11.53 -6.72 -18.86
N VAL A 269 11.82 -7.71 -18.04
CA VAL A 269 13.06 -7.79 -17.24
C VAL A 269 13.86 -9.02 -17.68
N PRO A 270 14.57 -8.96 -18.82
CA PRO A 270 15.15 -10.17 -19.44
C PRO A 270 16.18 -10.88 -18.56
N ARG A 271 16.94 -10.14 -17.76
CA ARG A 271 17.92 -10.74 -16.82
C ARG A 271 17.28 -11.42 -15.60
N ILE A 272 16.01 -11.09 -15.30
CA ILE A 272 15.22 -11.73 -14.25
C ILE A 272 13.79 -11.92 -14.76
N PRO A 273 13.53 -12.85 -15.70
CA PRO A 273 12.24 -12.97 -16.42
C PRO A 273 11.00 -13.08 -15.51
N ARG A 274 11.18 -13.65 -14.31
CA ARG A 274 10.12 -13.76 -13.30
C ARG A 274 9.64 -12.41 -12.74
N LEU A 275 10.32 -11.30 -13.03
CA LEU A 275 9.94 -9.94 -12.65
C LEU A 275 9.22 -9.21 -13.79
N THR A 276 9.22 -9.76 -15.00
CA THR A 276 8.43 -9.24 -16.13
C THR A 276 6.96 -9.17 -15.74
N SER A 277 6.34 -8.02 -15.94
CA SER A 277 4.96 -7.80 -15.54
C SER A 277 4.06 -7.51 -16.75
N SER A 278 2.98 -8.28 -16.89
CA SER A 278 1.93 -8.04 -17.89
C SER A 278 1.01 -6.86 -17.52
N GLY A 279 1.02 -6.44 -16.25
CA GLY A 279 0.04 -5.51 -15.75
C GLY A 279 -1.32 -6.15 -15.45
N THR A 280 -2.19 -5.40 -14.83
CA THR A 280 -3.57 -5.80 -14.51
C THR A 280 -4.40 -4.58 -14.14
N ARG A 281 -5.58 -4.79 -13.55
CA ARG A 281 -6.41 -3.71 -13.02
C ARG A 281 -6.80 -3.99 -11.57
N ARG A 282 -7.17 -2.93 -10.86
CA ARG A 282 -7.55 -2.97 -9.45
C ARG A 282 -8.84 -2.15 -9.24
N PRO A 283 -9.80 -2.59 -8.41
CA PRO A 283 -10.98 -1.78 -8.12
C PRO A 283 -10.59 -0.45 -7.47
N LEU A 284 -11.23 0.64 -7.88
CA LEU A 284 -10.97 1.99 -7.35
C LEU A 284 -11.53 2.19 -5.94
N ALA A 285 -12.59 1.47 -5.59
CA ALA A 285 -13.15 1.41 -4.24
C ALA A 285 -13.30 -0.02 -3.78
N VAL A 286 -13.21 -0.26 -2.49
CA VAL A 286 -13.39 -1.60 -1.89
C VAL A 286 -14.32 -1.54 -0.70
N PRO A 287 -15.14 -2.59 -0.49
CA PRO A 287 -16.01 -2.66 0.67
C PRO A 287 -15.23 -2.96 1.96
N PHE A 288 -15.76 -2.50 3.08
CA PHE A 288 -15.46 -3.01 4.40
C PHE A 288 -16.74 -3.58 5.03
N ARG A 289 -16.61 -4.53 5.94
CA ARG A 289 -17.75 -5.22 6.56
C ARG A 289 -17.56 -5.32 8.06
N SER A 290 -18.65 -5.62 8.75
CA SER A 290 -18.65 -5.90 10.21
C SER A 290 -17.98 -4.79 11.02
N PHE A 291 -18.18 -3.52 10.59
CA PHE A 291 -17.55 -2.38 11.25
C PHE A 291 -18.17 -2.13 12.61
N SER A 292 -17.31 -2.03 13.62
CA SER A 292 -17.69 -1.58 14.96
C SER A 292 -16.59 -0.72 15.58
N VAL A 293 -17.01 0.21 16.42
CA VAL A 293 -16.12 1.04 17.23
C VAL A 293 -16.63 1.06 18.68
N GLU A 294 -15.74 0.83 19.60
CA GLU A 294 -15.98 0.86 21.04
C GLU A 294 -14.82 1.56 21.75
N GLU A 295 -15.04 2.03 22.96
CA GLU A 295 -13.96 2.51 23.80
C GLU A 295 -13.07 1.33 24.21
N ALA A 296 -11.76 1.48 24.05
CA ALA A 296 -10.81 0.42 24.37
C ALA A 296 -10.55 0.42 25.89
N PRO A 297 -10.34 -0.75 26.51
CA PRO A 297 -9.91 -0.80 27.92
C PRO A 297 -8.55 -0.12 28.08
N GLU A 298 -8.33 0.42 29.26
CA GLU A 298 -7.03 0.96 29.66
C GLU A 298 -5.94 -0.10 29.51
N LEU A 299 -4.71 0.37 29.22
CA LEU A 299 -3.56 -0.52 29.19
C LEU A 299 -3.22 -0.93 30.63
N PRO A 300 -2.85 -2.20 30.87
CA PRO A 300 -2.14 -2.55 32.10
C PRO A 300 -0.84 -1.74 32.17
N ASP A 301 -0.50 -1.21 33.34
CA ASP A 301 0.71 -0.40 33.57
C ASP A 301 2.00 -1.05 33.04
N SER A 302 2.06 -2.39 33.01
CA SER A 302 3.20 -3.15 32.50
C SER A 302 3.33 -3.20 30.98
N SER A 303 2.43 -2.61 30.21
CA SER A 303 2.41 -2.68 28.74
C SER A 303 2.60 -1.32 28.04
N THR A 304 2.87 -0.27 28.78
CA THR A 304 3.21 1.06 28.23
C THR A 304 4.63 1.05 27.64
N SER A 305 4.76 1.57 26.43
CA SER A 305 6.07 1.73 25.78
C SER A 305 6.78 2.97 26.32
N GLU A 306 8.11 3.00 26.25
CA GLU A 306 8.90 4.20 26.58
C GLU A 306 8.42 5.47 25.83
N LYS A 307 7.92 5.31 24.59
CA LYS A 307 7.35 6.42 23.84
C LYS A 307 6.11 6.98 24.52
N TRP A 308 5.26 6.12 25.08
CA TRP A 308 4.06 6.53 25.79
C TRP A 308 4.39 7.26 27.10
N GLU A 309 5.41 6.78 27.82
CA GLU A 309 5.87 7.40 29.07
C GLU A 309 6.51 8.78 28.86
N ARG A 310 7.24 8.96 27.73
CA ARG A 310 7.84 10.25 27.37
C ARG A 310 6.83 11.31 26.92
N GLY A 311 5.64 10.90 26.53
CA GLY A 311 4.64 11.79 25.93
C GLY A 311 4.91 12.09 24.44
N PRO A 312 3.97 12.82 23.78
CA PRO A 312 4.09 13.20 22.38
C PRO A 312 5.23 14.19 22.15
N GLY A 313 5.96 14.02 21.04
CA GLY A 313 6.87 15.04 20.52
C GLY A 313 6.10 16.14 19.76
N ASP A 314 6.79 17.20 19.37
CA ASP A 314 6.19 18.40 18.72
C ASP A 314 5.41 18.08 17.44
N THR A 315 5.77 17.01 16.75
CA THR A 315 5.13 16.57 15.49
C THR A 315 4.14 15.42 15.69
N ASP A 316 4.09 14.81 16.87
CA ASP A 316 3.20 13.68 17.14
C ASP A 316 1.74 14.16 17.29
N ARG A 317 0.79 13.36 16.80
CA ARG A 317 -0.64 13.62 16.88
C ARG A 317 -1.32 12.58 17.78
N TRP A 318 -0.98 12.62 19.06
CA TRP A 318 -1.61 11.85 20.12
C TRP A 318 -1.43 12.56 21.48
N HIS A 319 -2.26 12.22 22.46
CA HIS A 319 -2.16 12.77 23.81
C HIS A 319 -2.33 11.65 24.84
N SER A 320 -1.51 11.61 25.89
CA SER A 320 -1.57 10.57 26.92
C SER A 320 -2.95 10.46 27.58
N ASP A 321 -3.61 11.61 27.80
CA ASP A 321 -4.95 11.69 28.41
C ASP A 321 -6.09 11.53 27.38
N GLY A 322 -5.74 11.35 26.09
CA GLY A 322 -6.71 11.13 25.05
C GLY A 322 -7.29 9.73 25.08
N ALA A 323 -8.57 9.59 24.74
CA ALA A 323 -9.27 8.32 24.73
C ALA A 323 -8.58 7.26 23.85
N SER A 324 -8.81 6.00 24.16
CA SER A 324 -8.43 4.87 23.33
C SER A 324 -9.67 4.24 22.72
N LEU A 325 -9.64 3.97 21.41
CA LEU A 325 -10.72 3.32 20.67
C LEU A 325 -10.28 1.98 20.13
N ARG A 326 -11.18 1.01 20.16
CA ARG A 326 -11.02 -0.28 19.48
C ARG A 326 -11.95 -0.35 18.29
N LEU A 327 -11.36 -0.50 17.09
CA LEU A 327 -12.09 -0.68 15.86
C LEU A 327 -11.98 -2.13 15.40
N ARG A 328 -13.11 -2.70 14.96
CA ARG A 328 -13.16 -4.02 14.31
C ARG A 328 -13.81 -3.89 12.95
N PHE A 329 -13.23 -4.56 11.96
CA PHE A 329 -13.76 -4.59 10.60
C PHE A 329 -13.16 -5.74 9.79
N GLU A 330 -13.78 -6.04 8.66
CA GLU A 330 -13.31 -7.04 7.71
C GLU A 330 -13.01 -6.38 6.37
N LEU A 331 -11.88 -6.76 5.76
CA LEU A 331 -11.45 -6.27 4.45
C LEU A 331 -11.18 -7.42 3.48
N PRO A 332 -11.46 -7.22 2.18
CA PRO A 332 -11.05 -8.14 1.12
C PRO A 332 -9.53 -8.35 1.07
N PRO A 333 -9.06 -9.46 0.51
CA PRO A 333 -7.64 -9.69 0.28
C PRO A 333 -7.00 -8.59 -0.58
N GLY A 334 -5.77 -8.19 -0.26
CA GLY A 334 -5.02 -7.18 -1.01
C GLY A 334 -5.43 -5.74 -0.71
N THR A 335 -6.23 -5.49 0.33
CA THR A 335 -6.57 -4.15 0.82
C THR A 335 -5.81 -3.83 2.09
N TYR A 336 -5.70 -2.54 2.41
CA TYR A 336 -4.86 -2.05 3.50
C TYR A 336 -5.71 -1.51 4.65
N ALA A 337 -5.61 -2.13 5.81
CA ALA A 337 -6.28 -1.63 7.02
C ALA A 337 -5.83 -0.22 7.42
N THR A 338 -4.55 0.08 7.22
CA THR A 338 -3.99 1.43 7.44
C THR A 338 -4.63 2.49 6.55
N VAL A 339 -5.07 2.13 5.34
CA VAL A 339 -5.79 3.04 4.44
C VAL A 339 -7.19 3.33 4.98
N LEU A 340 -7.95 2.31 5.41
CA LEU A 340 -9.25 2.56 6.04
C LEU A 340 -9.10 3.41 7.31
N MET A 341 -8.10 3.12 8.14
CA MET A 341 -7.81 3.92 9.33
C MET A 341 -7.52 5.37 8.97
N ARG A 342 -6.70 5.63 7.95
CA ARG A 342 -6.43 6.99 7.45
C ARG A 342 -7.70 7.70 6.97
N GLU A 343 -8.59 7.00 6.26
CA GLU A 343 -9.86 7.59 5.83
C GLU A 343 -10.78 7.97 7.00
N LEU A 344 -10.71 7.24 8.12
CA LEU A 344 -11.46 7.53 9.34
C LEU A 344 -10.82 8.63 10.18
N MET A 345 -9.50 8.61 10.32
CA MET A 345 -8.74 9.53 11.18
C MET A 345 -8.46 10.87 10.50
N LYS A 346 -8.33 10.90 9.18
CA LYS A 346 -7.97 12.09 8.38
C LYS A 346 -6.69 12.79 8.84
N SER A 347 -5.78 12.05 9.45
CA SER A 347 -4.46 12.58 9.80
C SER A 347 -3.64 12.88 8.55
N PRO A 348 -2.74 13.88 8.59
CA PRO A 348 -1.79 14.16 7.53
C PRO A 348 -0.93 12.93 7.16
N LEU A 349 -0.44 12.86 5.91
CA LEU A 349 0.30 11.69 5.40
C LEU A 349 1.66 11.48 6.08
N ASP A 350 2.28 12.53 6.53
CA ASP A 350 3.55 12.55 7.24
C ASP A 350 3.50 11.93 8.65
N HIS A 351 2.28 11.62 9.13
CA HIS A 351 2.03 10.96 10.41
C HIS A 351 1.78 9.44 10.30
N TYR A 352 1.98 8.84 9.11
CA TYR A 352 1.75 7.40 8.88
C TYR A 352 3.03 6.63 8.60
#